data_f5d17e95e8863255df7a967dc4e206eb
#
_entry.id   f5d17e95e8863255df7a967dc4e206eb
#
_cell.length_a   1.000
_cell.length_b   1.000
_cell.length_c   1.000
_cell.angle_alpha   90.00
_cell.angle_beta   90.00
_cell.angle_gamma   90.00
#
_symmetry.space_group_name_H-M   'P 1'
#
loop_
_entity.id
_entity.type
_entity.pdbx_description
1 polymer ?
#
loop_
_entity_poly.entity_id
_entity_poly.type
_entity_poly.pdbx_seq_one_letter_code
_entity_poly.pdbx_strand_id
1 'polypeptide(L)'
;MIDKRLYNFSGNIKKYISITTFLSCVKLIANIFFYFIFAFLLVSLINRDFSFSYKYIIISILIIVLIRQFSTIKVAHMLGSLVVDVKRNLRKLIFEKTLKLGLAYSQLFKTQELIHLSVDNVEQLEVYFGGFLTQFFYCVVSSFILFFSIAYFNLKIAFILLIFSLAIPMSLYIILNKVKKIQKKYFAKYMNVGTLFLDSLQGLTTLKIYGTDEKREEEIAKMSEEFRVETMRVLKMQLLSIAVINWIIYAGTILAIITSIKLFIDGSLGLFPMLFIFMLAPEFFIPMRTLTSLFHVAMTGVSAAENIISFIDSPERNSIGDKEFKNEREFKVSNLSFAYPDGTQSLKDINMTFKKGNLTAVVGHSGCGKSTLVSVLAGELRSNENEIFVDDVDIHNINLEDKVKNILKITHDSHIFSGTVRDNLSMANENLSDETMIEVLKTVKLWDIFSKAKGLDTVLESQGKNLSGGQAQRVALARALLYDASIYIFDEATSNIDIESEEIILNIIHSLAKKKTVIYISHRLPAIKNADCIYVMDKGRVIESGKHNDLYTKKELYYNMYKHQEELETYLTKRGETNEK
;
A
#
# COMPACT_ATOMS: atom_id res chain seq x y z
N MET A 1 -0.65 -13.92 -19.42
CA MET A 1 -0.76 -12.51 -19.77
C MET A 1 -2.02 -11.86 -19.20
N ILE A 2 -3.14 -12.53 -19.24
CA ILE A 2 -4.40 -12.03 -18.69
C ILE A 2 -4.75 -12.89 -17.48
N ASP A 3 -4.45 -12.40 -16.26
CA ASP A 3 -4.82 -13.09 -15.04
C ASP A 3 -6.33 -12.90 -14.82
N LYS A 4 -7.07 -14.02 -14.68
CA LYS A 4 -8.52 -14.00 -14.45
C LYS A 4 -8.89 -13.25 -13.16
N ARG A 5 -8.00 -13.21 -12.18
CA ARG A 5 -8.20 -12.51 -10.91
C ARG A 5 -8.29 -11.00 -11.09
N LEU A 6 -7.56 -10.44 -12.08
CA LEU A 6 -7.60 -9.01 -12.42
C LEU A 6 -8.98 -8.55 -12.91
N TYR A 7 -9.78 -9.45 -13.52
CA TYR A 7 -11.14 -9.12 -13.95
C TYR A 7 -12.12 -8.92 -12.78
N ASN A 8 -11.79 -9.42 -11.60
CA ASN A 8 -12.67 -9.33 -10.44
C ASN A 8 -12.52 -8.00 -9.68
N PHE A 9 -11.52 -7.18 -9.99
CA PHE A 9 -11.29 -5.90 -9.31
C PHE A 9 -12.32 -4.82 -9.64
N SER A 10 -13.09 -4.97 -10.74
CA SER A 10 -14.26 -4.14 -11.01
C SER A 10 -15.31 -4.96 -11.75
N GLY A 11 -16.52 -5.02 -11.21
CA GLY A 11 -17.64 -5.74 -11.84
C GLY A 11 -18.02 -5.25 -13.24
N ASN A 12 -17.59 -4.04 -13.61
CA ASN A 12 -17.93 -3.39 -14.87
C ASN A 12 -16.82 -3.49 -15.95
N ILE A 13 -15.66 -4.11 -15.68
CA ILE A 13 -14.52 -4.16 -16.64
C ILE A 13 -14.97 -4.69 -18.01
N LYS A 14 -15.73 -5.79 -18.05
CA LYS A 14 -16.22 -6.40 -19.29
C LYS A 14 -17.06 -5.43 -20.10
N LYS A 15 -17.94 -4.68 -19.45
CA LYS A 15 -18.81 -3.68 -20.10
C LYS A 15 -17.98 -2.55 -20.71
N TYR A 16 -17.02 -2.01 -19.98
CA TYR A 16 -16.14 -0.95 -20.49
C TYR A 16 -15.31 -1.43 -21.70
N ILE A 17 -14.69 -2.62 -21.61
CA ILE A 17 -13.93 -3.20 -22.71
C ILE A 17 -14.81 -3.42 -23.94
N SER A 18 -16.01 -3.98 -23.79
CA SER A 18 -16.91 -4.24 -24.91
C SER A 18 -17.33 -2.94 -25.61
N ILE A 19 -17.73 -1.91 -24.85
CA ILE A 19 -18.16 -0.63 -25.41
C ILE A 19 -16.99 0.09 -26.10
N THR A 20 -15.81 0.13 -25.47
CA THR A 20 -14.62 0.79 -26.05
C THR A 20 -14.13 0.09 -27.31
N THR A 21 -14.13 -1.26 -27.32
CA THR A 21 -13.82 -2.06 -28.50
C THR A 21 -14.82 -1.79 -29.62
N PHE A 22 -16.12 -1.80 -29.32
CA PHE A 22 -17.16 -1.49 -30.31
C PHE A 22 -17.01 -0.10 -30.91
N LEU A 23 -16.83 0.94 -30.08
CA LEU A 23 -16.63 2.32 -30.57
C LEU A 23 -15.34 2.46 -31.39
N SER A 24 -14.27 1.75 -31.03
CA SER A 24 -13.02 1.71 -31.80
C SER A 24 -13.22 1.02 -33.15
N CYS A 25 -14.05 -0.03 -33.22
CA CYS A 25 -14.42 -0.67 -34.48
C CYS A 25 -15.30 0.26 -35.35
N VAL A 26 -16.22 1.01 -34.79
CA VAL A 26 -17.00 2.04 -35.51
C VAL A 26 -16.07 3.09 -36.13
N LYS A 27 -15.07 3.55 -35.36
CA LYS A 27 -14.03 4.46 -35.86
C LYS A 27 -13.23 3.84 -37.02
N LEU A 28 -12.87 2.55 -36.91
CA LEU A 28 -12.15 1.83 -37.96
C LEU A 28 -12.99 1.71 -39.25
N ILE A 29 -14.25 1.34 -39.10
CA ILE A 29 -15.18 1.25 -40.23
C ILE A 29 -15.32 2.62 -40.91
N ALA A 30 -15.45 3.69 -40.14
CA ALA A 30 -15.47 5.06 -40.68
C ALA A 30 -14.18 5.39 -41.44
N ASN A 31 -12.98 4.95 -41.00
CA ASN A 31 -11.73 5.08 -41.72
C ASN A 31 -11.74 4.29 -43.05
N ILE A 32 -12.24 3.06 -43.05
CA ILE A 32 -12.35 2.24 -44.24
C ILE A 32 -13.23 2.94 -45.30
N PHE A 33 -14.37 3.49 -44.88
CA PHE A 33 -15.23 4.28 -45.77
C PHE A 33 -14.55 5.56 -46.28
N PHE A 34 -13.76 6.22 -45.46
CA PHE A 34 -12.98 7.37 -45.86
C PHE A 34 -11.99 7.00 -46.99
N TYR A 35 -11.23 5.92 -46.81
CA TYR A 35 -10.29 5.46 -47.86
C TYR A 35 -11.02 4.96 -49.11
N PHE A 36 -12.20 4.36 -48.97
CA PHE A 36 -13.03 3.97 -50.11
C PHE A 36 -13.47 5.18 -50.92
N ILE A 37 -13.98 6.24 -50.31
CA ILE A 37 -14.39 7.47 -50.95
C ILE A 37 -13.17 8.14 -51.62
N PHE A 38 -12.05 8.17 -50.91
CA PHE A 38 -10.83 8.81 -51.41
C PHE A 38 -10.24 8.06 -52.64
N ALA A 39 -10.21 6.72 -52.61
CA ALA A 39 -9.81 5.91 -53.73
C ALA A 39 -10.75 6.11 -54.95
N PHE A 40 -12.06 6.19 -54.70
CA PHE A 40 -13.07 6.49 -55.73
C PHE A 40 -12.83 7.86 -56.36
N LEU A 41 -12.57 8.89 -55.58
CA LEU A 41 -12.24 10.23 -56.09
C LEU A 41 -10.98 10.23 -56.94
N LEU A 42 -9.93 9.51 -56.53
CA LEU A 42 -8.69 9.41 -57.33
C LEU A 42 -8.92 8.72 -58.69
N VAL A 43 -9.70 7.64 -58.72
CA VAL A 43 -10.05 6.94 -59.96
C VAL A 43 -10.84 7.84 -60.90
N SER A 44 -11.84 8.56 -60.36
CA SER A 44 -12.65 9.50 -61.14
C SER A 44 -11.82 10.66 -61.70
N LEU A 45 -10.85 11.15 -60.95
CA LEU A 45 -9.91 12.17 -61.41
C LEU A 45 -9.00 11.66 -62.56
N ILE A 46 -8.49 10.43 -62.42
CA ILE A 46 -7.64 9.80 -63.45
C ILE A 46 -8.45 9.56 -64.73
N ASN A 47 -9.69 9.07 -64.63
CA ASN A 47 -10.57 8.79 -65.76
C ASN A 47 -11.23 10.04 -66.32
N ARG A 48 -11.06 11.22 -65.70
CA ARG A 48 -11.72 12.50 -66.08
C ARG A 48 -13.25 12.39 -66.06
N ASP A 49 -13.81 11.50 -65.22
CA ASP A 49 -15.24 11.32 -65.07
C ASP A 49 -15.72 12.09 -63.83
N PHE A 50 -16.46 13.18 -64.05
CA PHE A 50 -16.98 14.07 -63.00
C PHE A 50 -18.50 14.04 -62.95
N SER A 51 -19.12 12.92 -63.27
CA SER A 51 -20.60 12.76 -63.34
C SER A 51 -21.30 12.80 -61.98
N PHE A 52 -20.54 12.86 -60.87
CA PHE A 52 -21.08 12.83 -59.52
C PHE A 52 -21.16 14.21 -58.86
N SER A 53 -22.12 14.36 -57.94
CA SER A 53 -22.31 15.62 -57.20
C SER A 53 -21.32 15.72 -56.03
N TYR A 54 -20.41 16.67 -56.05
CA TYR A 54 -19.43 16.96 -54.97
C TYR A 54 -20.09 17.21 -53.62
N LYS A 55 -21.34 17.70 -53.60
CA LYS A 55 -22.08 17.96 -52.36
C LYS A 55 -22.24 16.70 -51.49
N TYR A 56 -22.57 15.55 -52.12
CA TYR A 56 -22.73 14.30 -51.39
C TYR A 56 -21.41 13.77 -50.84
N ILE A 57 -20.33 13.94 -51.55
CA ILE A 57 -18.98 13.54 -51.11
C ILE A 57 -18.55 14.37 -49.92
N ILE A 58 -18.71 15.70 -49.96
CA ILE A 58 -18.37 16.60 -48.86
C ILE A 58 -19.21 16.26 -47.63
N ILE A 59 -20.53 16.03 -47.77
CA ILE A 59 -21.39 15.63 -46.68
C ILE A 59 -20.95 14.30 -46.09
N SER A 60 -20.62 13.29 -46.91
CA SER A 60 -20.15 11.99 -46.44
C SER A 60 -18.86 12.09 -45.65
N ILE A 61 -17.89 12.86 -46.11
CA ILE A 61 -16.62 13.11 -45.40
C ILE A 61 -16.89 13.82 -44.08
N LEU A 62 -17.77 14.81 -44.05
CA LEU A 62 -18.14 15.52 -42.83
C LEU A 62 -18.75 14.56 -41.79
N ILE A 63 -19.68 13.69 -42.23
CA ILE A 63 -20.29 12.66 -41.35
C ILE A 63 -19.24 11.71 -40.83
N ILE A 64 -18.32 11.23 -41.65
CA ILE A 64 -17.22 10.35 -41.24
C ILE A 64 -16.35 11.02 -40.18
N VAL A 65 -15.98 12.28 -40.39
CA VAL A 65 -15.17 13.04 -39.39
C VAL A 65 -15.93 13.20 -38.07
N LEU A 66 -17.21 13.50 -38.11
CA LEU A 66 -18.05 13.62 -36.89
C LEU A 66 -18.15 12.28 -36.15
N ILE A 67 -18.36 11.15 -36.83
CA ILE A 67 -18.40 9.80 -36.24
C ILE A 67 -17.05 9.47 -35.60
N ARG A 68 -15.94 9.75 -36.28
CA ARG A 68 -14.59 9.51 -35.74
C ARG A 68 -14.33 10.33 -34.48
N GLN A 69 -14.67 11.63 -34.51
CA GLN A 69 -14.45 12.52 -33.37
C GLN A 69 -15.32 12.11 -32.17
N PHE A 70 -16.60 11.83 -32.40
CA PHE A 70 -17.51 11.33 -31.37
C PHE A 70 -16.99 10.03 -30.74
N SER A 71 -16.63 9.04 -31.58
CA SER A 71 -16.10 7.75 -31.08
C SER A 71 -14.81 7.95 -30.28
N THR A 72 -13.89 8.82 -30.74
CA THR A 72 -12.63 9.09 -30.04
C THR A 72 -12.85 9.70 -28.66
N ILE A 73 -13.74 10.70 -28.54
CA ILE A 73 -14.09 11.35 -27.26
C ILE A 73 -14.74 10.34 -26.32
N LYS A 74 -15.69 9.56 -26.81
CA LYS A 74 -16.38 8.56 -26.00
C LYS A 74 -15.46 7.44 -25.52
N VAL A 75 -14.56 6.94 -26.38
CA VAL A 75 -13.53 5.96 -25.98
C VAL A 75 -12.64 6.53 -24.87
N ALA A 76 -12.13 7.75 -25.05
CA ALA A 76 -11.27 8.38 -24.02
C ALA A 76 -11.99 8.54 -22.67
N HIS A 77 -13.25 8.99 -22.70
CA HIS A 77 -14.06 9.12 -21.49
C HIS A 77 -14.30 7.76 -20.79
N MET A 78 -14.64 6.72 -21.57
CA MET A 78 -14.89 5.37 -21.04
C MET A 78 -13.63 4.74 -20.45
N LEU A 79 -12.46 4.94 -21.08
CA LEU A 79 -11.18 4.47 -20.56
C LEU A 79 -10.81 5.18 -19.26
N GLY A 80 -11.00 6.50 -19.18
CA GLY A 80 -10.81 7.26 -17.96
C GLY A 80 -11.71 6.76 -16.82
N SER A 81 -12.99 6.55 -17.09
CA SER A 81 -13.94 6.00 -16.11
C SER A 81 -13.53 4.60 -15.62
N LEU A 82 -13.09 3.71 -16.53
CA LEU A 82 -12.60 2.38 -16.17
C LEU A 82 -11.40 2.46 -15.22
N VAL A 83 -10.43 3.32 -15.53
CA VAL A 83 -9.21 3.49 -14.71
C VAL A 83 -9.57 3.99 -13.31
N VAL A 84 -10.44 5.00 -13.21
CA VAL A 84 -10.90 5.54 -11.93
C VAL A 84 -11.60 4.47 -11.10
N ASP A 85 -12.53 3.70 -11.69
CA ASP A 85 -13.25 2.63 -10.99
C ASP A 85 -12.30 1.55 -10.47
N VAL A 86 -11.34 1.11 -11.30
CA VAL A 86 -10.35 0.09 -10.90
C VAL A 86 -9.46 0.60 -9.77
N LYS A 87 -8.89 1.81 -9.90
CA LYS A 87 -8.03 2.40 -8.86
C LYS A 87 -8.78 2.55 -7.52
N ARG A 88 -10.01 3.04 -7.56
CA ARG A 88 -10.86 3.19 -6.37
C ARG A 88 -11.11 1.85 -5.67
N ASN A 89 -11.48 0.83 -6.44
CA ASN A 89 -11.80 -0.48 -5.88
C ASN A 89 -10.55 -1.17 -5.32
N LEU A 90 -9.40 -1.06 -6.00
CA LEU A 90 -8.15 -1.63 -5.50
C LEU A 90 -7.69 -0.97 -4.20
N ARG A 91 -7.72 0.37 -4.13
CA ARG A 91 -7.40 1.08 -2.88
C ARG A 91 -8.33 0.67 -1.74
N LYS A 92 -9.62 0.52 -2.03
CA LYS A 92 -10.60 0.02 -1.06
C LYS A 92 -10.25 -1.39 -0.59
N LEU A 93 -9.95 -2.32 -1.51
CA LEU A 93 -9.58 -3.70 -1.16
C LEU A 93 -8.28 -3.77 -0.35
N ILE A 94 -7.26 -2.97 -0.70
CA ILE A 94 -6.00 -2.89 0.07
C ILE A 94 -6.28 -2.39 1.48
N PHE A 95 -7.10 -1.33 1.61
CA PHE A 95 -7.46 -0.77 2.90
C PHE A 95 -8.27 -1.75 3.75
N GLU A 96 -9.31 -2.38 3.19
CA GLU A 96 -10.11 -3.40 3.87
C GLU A 96 -9.25 -4.59 4.31
N LYS A 97 -8.31 -5.03 3.46
CA LYS A 97 -7.37 -6.10 3.81
C LYS A 97 -6.45 -5.70 4.97
N THR A 98 -5.94 -4.47 4.94
CA THR A 98 -5.11 -3.93 6.03
C THR A 98 -5.88 -3.92 7.36
N LEU A 99 -7.14 -3.49 7.34
CA LEU A 99 -8.01 -3.53 8.53
C LEU A 99 -8.25 -4.97 9.03
N LYS A 100 -8.48 -5.93 8.13
CA LYS A 100 -8.67 -7.34 8.48
C LYS A 100 -7.40 -8.00 9.03
N LEU A 101 -6.22 -7.56 8.63
CA LEU A 101 -4.96 -8.01 9.21
C LEU A 101 -4.78 -7.49 10.65
N GLY A 102 -5.48 -6.41 11.02
CA GLY A 102 -5.46 -5.82 12.34
C GLY A 102 -4.06 -5.35 12.75
N LEU A 103 -3.78 -5.29 14.05
CA LEU A 103 -2.51 -4.80 14.60
C LEU A 103 -1.30 -5.64 14.17
N ALA A 104 -1.52 -6.87 13.73
CA ALA A 104 -0.47 -7.77 13.28
C ALA A 104 0.06 -7.46 11.86
N TYR A 105 -0.51 -6.49 11.14
CA TYR A 105 -0.05 -6.15 9.78
C TYR A 105 1.44 -5.75 9.76
N SER A 106 1.90 -5.07 10.80
CA SER A 106 3.28 -4.56 10.92
C SER A 106 4.36 -5.66 10.95
N GLN A 107 3.97 -6.91 11.29
CA GLN A 107 4.87 -8.07 11.24
C GLN A 107 5.04 -8.65 9.85
N LEU A 108 4.00 -8.53 9.01
CA LEU A 108 3.97 -9.09 7.67
C LEU A 108 4.44 -8.08 6.62
N PHE A 109 4.12 -6.80 6.83
CA PHE A 109 4.36 -5.74 5.85
C PHE A 109 4.83 -4.46 6.55
N LYS A 110 5.84 -3.81 6.00
CA LYS A 110 6.25 -2.48 6.45
C LYS A 110 5.23 -1.43 5.98
N THR A 111 4.99 -0.40 6.76
CA THR A 111 4.08 0.70 6.40
C THR A 111 4.44 1.32 5.04
N GLN A 112 5.73 1.45 4.74
CA GLN A 112 6.21 1.94 3.44
C GLN A 112 5.81 1.03 2.28
N GLU A 113 5.79 -0.30 2.47
CA GLU A 113 5.34 -1.25 1.45
C GLU A 113 3.84 -1.10 1.16
N LEU A 114 3.01 -0.87 2.20
CA LEU A 114 1.58 -0.62 2.03
C LEU A 114 1.29 0.70 1.31
N ILE A 115 2.05 1.75 1.61
CA ILE A 115 1.97 3.02 0.88
C ILE A 115 2.34 2.79 -0.58
N HIS A 116 3.45 2.10 -0.85
CA HIS A 116 3.88 1.77 -2.21
C HIS A 116 2.86 0.90 -2.96
N LEU A 117 2.23 -0.08 -2.29
CA LEU A 117 1.15 -0.88 -2.88
C LEU A 117 -0.07 -0.04 -3.25
N SER A 118 -0.52 0.85 -2.35
CA SER A 118 -1.75 1.64 -2.52
C SER A 118 -1.60 2.84 -3.46
N VAL A 119 -0.39 3.39 -3.58
CA VAL A 119 -0.10 4.55 -4.44
C VAL A 119 0.55 4.07 -5.74
N ASP A 120 1.80 3.61 -5.69
CA ASP A 120 2.59 3.39 -6.90
C ASP A 120 2.13 2.16 -7.70
N ASN A 121 1.88 1.03 -7.04
CA ASN A 121 1.45 -0.17 -7.76
C ASN A 121 0.05 0.00 -8.36
N VAL A 122 -0.85 0.69 -7.67
CA VAL A 122 -2.19 1.01 -8.22
C VAL A 122 -2.09 1.96 -9.42
N GLU A 123 -1.18 2.95 -9.39
CA GLU A 123 -0.96 3.85 -10.53
C GLU A 123 -0.39 3.10 -11.76
N GLN A 124 0.51 2.15 -11.56
CA GLN A 124 1.08 1.35 -12.67
C GLN A 124 0.03 0.50 -13.41
N LEU A 125 -1.11 0.20 -12.79
CA LEU A 125 -2.21 -0.52 -13.43
C LEU A 125 -3.02 0.32 -14.43
N GLU A 126 -2.86 1.65 -14.42
CA GLU A 126 -3.56 2.55 -15.34
C GLU A 126 -3.36 2.16 -16.81
N VAL A 127 -2.11 1.99 -17.23
CA VAL A 127 -1.78 1.65 -18.62
C VAL A 127 -2.26 0.25 -18.98
N TYR A 128 -2.25 -0.67 -18.03
CA TYR A 128 -2.74 -2.03 -18.25
C TYR A 128 -4.24 -2.06 -18.54
N PHE A 129 -5.08 -1.43 -17.71
CA PHE A 129 -6.53 -1.43 -17.86
C PHE A 129 -7.02 -0.40 -18.88
N GLY A 130 -6.49 0.83 -18.83
CA GLY A 130 -6.91 1.94 -19.69
C GLY A 130 -6.35 1.88 -21.13
N GLY A 131 -5.27 1.12 -21.32
CA GLY A 131 -4.63 1.04 -22.64
C GLY A 131 -4.54 -0.38 -23.18
N PHE A 132 -3.68 -1.19 -22.57
CA PHE A 132 -3.28 -2.48 -23.11
C PHE A 132 -4.43 -3.48 -23.28
N LEU A 133 -5.24 -3.65 -22.23
CA LEU A 133 -6.31 -4.65 -22.23
C LEU A 133 -7.38 -4.34 -23.29
N THR A 134 -7.80 -3.10 -23.39
CA THR A 134 -8.78 -2.65 -24.39
C THR A 134 -8.21 -2.71 -25.81
N GLN A 135 -6.95 -2.32 -25.99
CA GLN A 135 -6.25 -2.39 -27.28
C GLN A 135 -6.07 -3.84 -27.74
N PHE A 136 -5.85 -4.79 -26.84
CA PHE A 136 -5.74 -6.21 -27.17
C PHE A 136 -7.02 -6.75 -27.84
N PHE A 137 -8.19 -6.50 -27.23
CA PHE A 137 -9.47 -6.91 -27.82
C PHE A 137 -9.76 -6.19 -29.15
N TYR A 138 -9.46 -4.90 -29.21
CA TYR A 138 -9.60 -4.14 -30.45
C TYR A 138 -8.70 -4.69 -31.55
N CYS A 139 -7.46 -5.06 -31.29
CA CYS A 139 -6.55 -5.67 -32.27
C CYS A 139 -7.12 -6.93 -32.89
N VAL A 140 -7.70 -7.82 -32.07
CA VAL A 140 -8.29 -9.06 -32.59
C VAL A 140 -9.43 -8.74 -33.55
N VAL A 141 -10.40 -7.91 -33.13
CA VAL A 141 -11.58 -7.59 -33.94
C VAL A 141 -11.21 -6.78 -35.18
N SER A 142 -10.31 -5.80 -35.05
CA SER A 142 -9.86 -4.96 -36.18
C SER A 142 -9.15 -5.76 -37.26
N SER A 143 -8.35 -6.77 -36.90
CA SER A 143 -7.69 -7.65 -37.87
C SER A 143 -8.69 -8.43 -38.73
N PHE A 144 -9.80 -8.89 -38.14
CA PHE A 144 -10.87 -9.54 -38.93
C PHE A 144 -11.59 -8.55 -39.86
N ILE A 145 -11.97 -7.36 -39.35
CA ILE A 145 -12.63 -6.33 -40.17
C ILE A 145 -11.77 -5.95 -41.36
N LEU A 146 -10.48 -5.69 -41.15
CA LEU A 146 -9.54 -5.31 -42.22
C LEU A 146 -9.26 -6.47 -43.18
N PHE A 147 -9.15 -7.70 -42.66
CA PHE A 147 -9.00 -8.89 -43.49
C PHE A 147 -10.17 -9.04 -44.47
N PHE A 148 -11.40 -9.01 -44.02
CA PHE A 148 -12.57 -9.13 -44.87
C PHE A 148 -12.71 -7.95 -45.84
N SER A 149 -12.37 -6.74 -45.42
CA SER A 149 -12.40 -5.56 -46.27
C SER A 149 -11.45 -5.67 -47.49
N ILE A 150 -10.27 -6.28 -47.30
CA ILE A 150 -9.29 -6.49 -48.39
C ILE A 150 -9.58 -7.78 -49.16
N ALA A 151 -10.01 -8.85 -48.44
CA ALA A 151 -10.35 -10.14 -49.05
C ALA A 151 -11.49 -10.04 -50.08
N TYR A 152 -12.42 -9.08 -49.89
CA TYR A 152 -13.46 -8.78 -50.86
C TYR A 152 -12.90 -8.46 -52.26
N PHE A 153 -11.77 -7.79 -52.33
CA PHE A 153 -11.11 -7.45 -53.59
C PHE A 153 -10.07 -8.49 -54.02
N ASN A 154 -9.24 -8.97 -53.08
CA ASN A 154 -8.23 -9.98 -53.35
C ASN A 154 -7.82 -10.76 -52.11
N LEU A 155 -8.13 -12.05 -52.08
CA LEU A 155 -7.88 -12.95 -50.96
C LEU A 155 -6.37 -13.17 -50.71
N LYS A 156 -5.54 -13.22 -51.78
CA LYS A 156 -4.08 -13.42 -51.67
C LYS A 156 -3.40 -12.29 -50.90
N ILE A 157 -3.78 -11.04 -51.20
CA ILE A 157 -3.22 -9.85 -50.53
C ILE A 157 -3.68 -9.82 -49.04
N ALA A 158 -4.96 -10.16 -48.78
CA ALA A 158 -5.48 -10.23 -47.43
C ALA A 158 -4.69 -11.23 -46.56
N PHE A 159 -4.36 -12.41 -47.08
CA PHE A 159 -3.53 -13.39 -46.37
C PHE A 159 -2.10 -12.92 -46.16
N ILE A 160 -1.46 -12.24 -47.12
CA ILE A 160 -0.14 -11.65 -46.92
C ILE A 160 -0.16 -10.72 -45.70
N LEU A 161 -1.09 -9.77 -45.66
CA LEU A 161 -1.19 -8.82 -44.54
C LEU A 161 -1.51 -9.52 -43.20
N LEU A 162 -2.37 -10.53 -43.20
CA LEU A 162 -2.71 -11.30 -41.99
C LEU A 162 -1.49 -12.05 -41.43
N ILE A 163 -0.70 -12.72 -42.28
CA ILE A 163 0.51 -13.45 -41.88
C ILE A 163 1.52 -12.49 -41.20
N PHE A 164 1.80 -11.36 -41.84
CA PHE A 164 2.69 -10.36 -41.26
C PHE A 164 2.13 -9.72 -39.98
N SER A 165 0.82 -9.53 -39.91
CA SER A 165 0.17 -9.04 -38.68
C SER A 165 0.31 -10.05 -37.51
N LEU A 166 0.16 -11.35 -37.75
CA LEU A 166 0.37 -12.41 -36.77
C LEU A 166 1.84 -12.59 -36.37
N ALA A 167 2.78 -12.25 -37.24
CA ALA A 167 4.21 -12.29 -36.93
C ALA A 167 4.61 -11.30 -35.82
N ILE A 168 3.86 -10.19 -35.68
CA ILE A 168 4.14 -9.17 -34.65
C ILE A 168 3.97 -9.74 -33.21
N PRO A 169 2.81 -10.25 -32.77
CA PRO A 169 2.67 -10.82 -31.42
C PRO A 169 3.58 -12.03 -31.22
N MET A 170 3.88 -12.80 -32.28
CA MET A 170 4.82 -13.92 -32.17
C MET A 170 6.25 -13.46 -31.90
N SER A 171 6.71 -12.39 -32.54
CA SER A 171 8.03 -11.78 -32.26
C SER A 171 8.13 -11.28 -30.80
N LEU A 172 7.07 -10.67 -30.28
CA LEU A 172 7.00 -10.26 -28.88
C LEU A 172 7.06 -11.44 -27.91
N TYR A 173 6.33 -12.52 -28.21
CA TYR A 173 6.33 -13.72 -27.37
C TYR A 173 7.73 -14.33 -27.21
N ILE A 174 8.49 -14.41 -28.30
CA ILE A 174 9.87 -14.92 -28.30
C ILE A 174 10.78 -14.11 -27.35
N ILE A 175 10.57 -12.80 -27.28
CA ILE A 175 11.40 -11.89 -26.49
C ILE A 175 10.94 -11.81 -25.01
N LEU A 176 9.71 -12.23 -24.71
CA LEU A 176 9.04 -12.02 -23.41
C LEU A 176 9.89 -12.43 -22.19
N ASN A 177 10.50 -13.61 -22.23
CA ASN A 177 11.30 -14.12 -21.12
C ASN A 177 12.56 -13.30 -20.87
N LYS A 178 13.19 -12.78 -21.93
CA LYS A 178 14.34 -11.85 -21.82
C LYS A 178 13.90 -10.52 -21.22
N VAL A 179 12.74 -10.00 -21.67
CA VAL A 179 12.13 -8.76 -21.15
C VAL A 179 11.92 -8.87 -19.64
N LYS A 180 11.24 -9.92 -19.16
CA LYS A 180 10.98 -10.13 -17.73
C LYS A 180 12.26 -10.15 -16.90
N LYS A 181 13.30 -10.83 -17.36
CA LYS A 181 14.59 -10.91 -16.62
C LYS A 181 15.29 -9.56 -16.53
N ILE A 182 15.31 -8.79 -17.61
CA ILE A 182 15.92 -7.46 -17.64
C ILE A 182 15.12 -6.48 -16.76
N GLN A 183 13.79 -6.52 -16.86
CA GLN A 183 12.89 -5.67 -16.06
C GLN A 183 13.07 -5.92 -14.56
N LYS A 184 13.16 -7.19 -14.14
CA LYS A 184 13.39 -7.54 -12.72
C LYS A 184 14.69 -6.96 -12.18
N LYS A 185 15.79 -7.00 -12.97
CA LYS A 185 17.08 -6.40 -12.58
C LYS A 185 17.00 -4.88 -12.47
N TYR A 186 16.34 -4.24 -13.45
CA TYR A 186 16.10 -2.80 -13.45
C TYR A 186 15.37 -2.35 -12.18
N PHE A 187 14.24 -3.00 -11.84
CA PHE A 187 13.48 -2.67 -10.63
C PHE A 187 14.28 -2.87 -9.35
N ALA A 188 15.04 -3.95 -9.25
CA ALA A 188 15.89 -4.18 -8.09
C ALA A 188 16.91 -3.04 -7.89
N LYS A 189 17.56 -2.58 -8.98
CA LYS A 189 18.50 -1.45 -8.90
C LYS A 189 17.82 -0.12 -8.60
N TYR A 190 16.64 0.12 -9.18
CA TYR A 190 15.81 1.30 -8.89
C TYR A 190 15.46 1.38 -7.39
N MET A 191 14.95 0.29 -6.81
CA MET A 191 14.60 0.25 -5.40
C MET A 191 15.81 0.46 -4.49
N ASN A 192 16.96 -0.13 -4.82
CA ASN A 192 18.16 0.03 -4.03
C ASN A 192 18.63 1.50 -3.98
N VAL A 193 18.65 2.20 -5.12
CA VAL A 193 19.00 3.64 -5.17
C VAL A 193 18.00 4.45 -4.35
N GLY A 194 16.70 4.20 -4.51
CA GLY A 194 15.65 4.91 -3.76
C GLY A 194 15.78 4.72 -2.25
N THR A 195 16.03 3.49 -1.79
CA THR A 195 16.22 3.19 -0.37
C THR A 195 17.48 3.89 0.18
N LEU A 196 18.61 3.82 -0.54
CA LEU A 196 19.84 4.46 -0.13
C LEU A 196 19.69 5.98 -0.03
N PHE A 197 19.00 6.59 -1.00
CA PHE A 197 18.74 8.03 -1.02
C PHE A 197 17.86 8.47 0.16
N LEU A 198 16.76 7.75 0.44
CA LEU A 198 15.88 8.04 1.57
C LEU A 198 16.62 7.89 2.92
N ASP A 199 17.39 6.83 3.09
CA ASP A 199 18.22 6.61 4.28
C ASP A 199 19.20 7.76 4.49
N SER A 200 19.84 8.21 3.41
CA SER A 200 20.77 9.34 3.44
C SER A 200 20.11 10.66 3.79
N LEU A 201 18.89 10.90 3.31
CA LEU A 201 18.10 12.09 3.67
C LEU A 201 17.69 12.08 5.14
N GLN A 202 17.22 10.94 5.64
CA GLN A 202 16.83 10.79 7.05
C GLN A 202 18.04 10.93 7.98
N GLY A 203 19.19 10.43 7.56
CA GLY A 203 20.45 10.52 8.30
C GLY A 203 21.31 11.76 7.98
N LEU A 204 20.81 12.75 7.22
CA LEU A 204 21.63 13.86 6.69
C LEU A 204 22.36 14.64 7.79
N THR A 205 21.69 14.94 8.89
CA THR A 205 22.29 15.61 10.05
C THR A 205 23.45 14.80 10.62
N THR A 206 23.28 13.50 10.75
CA THR A 206 24.32 12.58 11.24
C THR A 206 25.52 12.55 10.28
N LEU A 207 25.27 12.42 8.97
CA LEU A 207 26.32 12.43 7.96
C LEU A 207 27.14 13.71 8.01
N LYS A 208 26.50 14.87 8.19
CA LYS A 208 27.18 16.18 8.30
C LYS A 208 27.98 16.31 9.59
N ILE A 209 27.45 15.86 10.74
CA ILE A 209 28.14 15.90 12.03
C ILE A 209 29.43 15.05 11.98
N TYR A 210 29.36 13.87 11.35
CA TYR A 210 30.52 12.97 11.27
C TYR A 210 31.42 13.20 10.04
N GLY A 211 31.08 14.15 9.15
CA GLY A 211 31.85 14.46 7.93
C GLY A 211 31.96 13.27 6.96
N THR A 212 30.93 12.44 6.88
CA THR A 212 30.90 11.23 6.02
C THR A 212 29.97 11.39 4.80
N ASP A 213 29.51 12.59 4.55
CA ASP A 213 28.62 12.93 3.44
C ASP A 213 29.27 12.73 2.06
N GLU A 214 30.54 13.07 1.87
CA GLU A 214 31.25 12.81 0.61
C GLU A 214 31.33 11.32 0.28
N LYS A 215 31.66 10.48 1.25
CA LYS A 215 31.67 9.02 1.06
C LYS A 215 30.30 8.47 0.69
N ARG A 216 29.26 9.02 1.32
CA ARG A 216 27.88 8.62 1.02
C ARG A 216 27.44 9.07 -0.37
N GLU A 217 27.88 10.25 -0.82
CA GLU A 217 27.69 10.74 -2.18
C GLU A 217 28.34 9.80 -3.22
N GLU A 218 29.56 9.33 -2.98
CA GLU A 218 30.22 8.34 -3.86
C GLU A 218 29.44 7.03 -3.94
N GLU A 219 28.89 6.54 -2.83
CA GLU A 219 28.05 5.34 -2.80
C GLU A 219 26.77 5.53 -3.65
N ILE A 220 26.10 6.67 -3.48
CA ILE A 220 24.90 7.02 -4.26
C ILE A 220 25.26 7.14 -5.75
N ALA A 221 26.35 7.81 -6.08
CA ALA A 221 26.83 7.97 -7.46
C ALA A 221 27.12 6.60 -8.11
N LYS A 222 27.78 5.69 -7.40
CA LYS A 222 28.05 4.33 -7.88
C LYS A 222 26.77 3.53 -8.13
N MET A 223 25.84 3.54 -7.18
CA MET A 223 24.55 2.83 -7.35
C MET A 223 23.70 3.44 -8.45
N SER A 224 23.74 4.77 -8.60
CA SER A 224 23.06 5.48 -9.70
C SER A 224 23.64 5.11 -11.06
N GLU A 225 24.97 4.92 -11.17
CA GLU A 225 25.61 4.46 -12.40
C GLU A 225 25.20 3.00 -12.74
N GLU A 226 25.14 2.12 -11.75
CA GLU A 226 24.65 0.76 -11.95
C GLU A 226 23.17 0.76 -12.42
N PHE A 227 22.35 1.63 -11.83
CA PHE A 227 20.96 1.82 -12.26
C PHE A 227 20.88 2.38 -13.70
N ARG A 228 21.73 3.35 -14.05
CA ARG A 228 21.81 3.89 -15.41
C ARG A 228 22.12 2.80 -16.44
N VAL A 229 23.07 1.91 -16.13
CA VAL A 229 23.44 0.80 -17.00
C VAL A 229 22.25 -0.14 -17.26
N GLU A 230 21.51 -0.51 -16.23
CA GLU A 230 20.32 -1.36 -16.39
C GLU A 230 19.19 -0.62 -17.12
N THR A 231 19.02 0.69 -16.89
CA THR A 231 18.07 1.54 -17.63
C THR A 231 18.39 1.55 -19.12
N MET A 232 19.67 1.74 -19.48
CA MET A 232 20.11 1.70 -20.87
C MET A 232 19.92 0.31 -21.51
N ARG A 233 20.03 -0.76 -20.71
CA ARG A 233 19.76 -2.13 -21.18
C ARG A 233 18.30 -2.35 -21.50
N VAL A 234 17.38 -1.84 -20.64
CA VAL A 234 15.94 -1.83 -20.90
C VAL A 234 15.62 -1.03 -22.17
N LEU A 235 16.14 0.19 -22.28
CA LEU A 235 15.91 1.07 -23.42
C LEU A 235 16.40 0.45 -24.74
N LYS A 236 17.62 -0.09 -24.74
CA LYS A 236 18.17 -0.79 -25.92
C LYS A 236 17.28 -1.95 -26.37
N MET A 237 16.76 -2.72 -25.42
CA MET A 237 15.85 -3.84 -25.72
C MET A 237 14.52 -3.33 -26.29
N GLN A 238 13.95 -2.26 -25.72
CA GLN A 238 12.70 -1.67 -26.21
C GLN A 238 12.86 -1.13 -27.63
N LEU A 239 13.92 -0.37 -27.90
CA LEU A 239 14.21 0.18 -29.23
C LEU A 239 14.43 -0.92 -30.27
N LEU A 240 15.16 -1.98 -29.90
CA LEU A 240 15.37 -3.13 -30.79
C LEU A 240 14.04 -3.84 -31.11
N SER A 241 13.17 -4.03 -30.12
CA SER A 241 11.85 -4.62 -30.31
C SER A 241 11.00 -3.78 -31.27
N ILE A 242 10.99 -2.45 -31.09
CA ILE A 242 10.27 -1.53 -31.97
C ILE A 242 10.82 -1.58 -33.40
N ALA A 243 12.16 -1.63 -33.57
CA ALA A 243 12.79 -1.74 -34.84
C ALA A 243 12.37 -3.03 -35.60
N VAL A 244 12.43 -4.18 -34.92
CA VAL A 244 12.00 -5.47 -35.51
C VAL A 244 10.54 -5.41 -35.95
N ILE A 245 9.65 -4.84 -35.14
CA ILE A 245 8.24 -4.71 -35.48
C ILE A 245 8.03 -3.79 -36.69
N ASN A 246 8.72 -2.64 -36.74
CA ASN A 246 8.65 -1.75 -37.89
C ASN A 246 9.13 -2.44 -39.17
N TRP A 247 10.19 -3.27 -39.11
CA TRP A 247 10.63 -4.08 -40.25
C TRP A 247 9.53 -5.05 -40.72
N ILE A 248 8.83 -5.73 -39.80
CA ILE A 248 7.72 -6.63 -40.15
C ILE A 248 6.58 -5.84 -40.82
N ILE A 249 6.22 -4.66 -40.27
CA ILE A 249 5.17 -3.79 -40.84
C ILE A 249 5.52 -3.31 -42.22
N TYR A 250 6.73 -2.76 -42.42
CA TYR A 250 7.15 -2.27 -43.73
C TYR A 250 7.26 -3.40 -44.74
N ALA A 251 7.83 -4.54 -44.38
CA ALA A 251 7.92 -5.69 -45.28
C ALA A 251 6.53 -6.17 -45.74
N GLY A 252 5.59 -6.32 -44.79
CA GLY A 252 4.22 -6.73 -45.08
C GLY A 252 3.48 -5.71 -45.97
N THR A 253 3.61 -4.42 -45.67
CA THR A 253 3.00 -3.35 -46.45
C THR A 253 3.56 -3.29 -47.86
N ILE A 254 4.88 -3.30 -48.01
CA ILE A 254 5.55 -3.24 -49.31
C ILE A 254 5.19 -4.47 -50.17
N LEU A 255 5.20 -5.67 -49.57
CA LEU A 255 4.85 -6.89 -50.27
C LEU A 255 3.39 -6.88 -50.78
N ALA A 256 2.45 -6.38 -49.95
CA ALA A 256 1.05 -6.22 -50.31
C ALA A 256 0.89 -5.22 -51.48
N ILE A 257 1.60 -4.09 -51.43
CA ILE A 257 1.59 -3.06 -52.48
C ILE A 257 2.18 -3.62 -53.79
N ILE A 258 3.37 -4.23 -53.77
CA ILE A 258 3.99 -4.83 -54.95
C ILE A 258 3.06 -5.89 -55.56
N THR A 259 2.44 -6.73 -54.73
CA THR A 259 1.51 -7.75 -55.22
C THR A 259 0.27 -7.11 -55.85
N SER A 260 -0.28 -6.03 -55.30
CA SER A 260 -1.44 -5.33 -55.85
C SER A 260 -1.12 -4.66 -57.19
N ILE A 261 0.06 -4.05 -57.33
CA ILE A 261 0.54 -3.46 -58.57
C ILE A 261 0.74 -4.55 -59.63
N LYS A 262 1.36 -5.68 -59.30
CA LYS A 262 1.53 -6.80 -60.21
C LYS A 262 0.19 -7.32 -60.73
N LEU A 263 -0.78 -7.56 -59.86
CA LEU A 263 -2.11 -8.02 -60.23
C LEU A 263 -2.89 -6.98 -61.06
N PHE A 264 -2.62 -5.70 -60.88
CA PHE A 264 -3.16 -4.64 -61.74
C PHE A 264 -2.55 -4.68 -63.15
N ILE A 265 -1.22 -4.82 -63.27
CA ILE A 265 -0.52 -4.95 -64.55
C ILE A 265 -0.99 -6.21 -65.30
N ASP A 266 -1.18 -7.32 -64.59
CA ASP A 266 -1.69 -8.58 -65.13
C ASP A 266 -3.19 -8.52 -65.54
N GLY A 267 -3.87 -7.36 -65.32
CA GLY A 267 -5.28 -7.15 -65.64
C GLY A 267 -6.27 -7.88 -64.73
N SER A 268 -5.80 -8.54 -63.66
CA SER A 268 -6.62 -9.31 -62.73
C SER A 268 -7.19 -8.46 -61.56
N LEU A 269 -6.72 -7.23 -61.38
CA LEU A 269 -7.17 -6.28 -60.38
C LEU A 269 -7.45 -4.92 -61.04
N GLY A 270 -8.58 -4.31 -60.75
CA GLY A 270 -8.92 -2.98 -61.26
C GLY A 270 -8.14 -1.86 -60.57
N LEU A 271 -8.12 -0.66 -61.16
CA LEU A 271 -7.44 0.52 -60.61
C LEU A 271 -7.98 0.92 -59.24
N PHE A 272 -9.31 0.90 -59.06
CA PHE A 272 -9.94 1.23 -57.76
C PHE A 272 -9.51 0.29 -56.63
N PRO A 273 -9.62 -1.04 -56.74
CA PRO A 273 -9.13 -1.94 -55.71
C PRO A 273 -7.64 -1.78 -55.42
N MET A 274 -6.81 -1.55 -56.41
CA MET A 274 -5.37 -1.34 -56.24
C MET A 274 -5.10 -0.12 -55.36
N LEU A 275 -5.71 1.03 -55.66
CA LEU A 275 -5.54 2.25 -54.85
C LEU A 275 -6.13 2.13 -53.45
N PHE A 276 -7.27 1.46 -53.32
CA PHE A 276 -7.87 1.19 -52.02
C PHE A 276 -6.98 0.32 -51.13
N ILE A 277 -6.41 -0.76 -51.68
CA ILE A 277 -5.47 -1.63 -50.97
C ILE A 277 -4.21 -0.87 -50.58
N PHE A 278 -3.67 -0.02 -51.48
CA PHE A 278 -2.49 0.81 -51.23
C PHE A 278 -2.69 1.69 -49.98
N MET A 279 -3.86 2.27 -49.82
CA MET A 279 -4.20 3.14 -48.69
C MET A 279 -4.52 2.35 -47.40
N LEU A 280 -5.19 1.20 -47.55
CA LEU A 280 -5.66 0.42 -46.38
C LEU A 280 -4.57 -0.51 -45.82
N ALA A 281 -3.56 -0.90 -46.60
CA ALA A 281 -2.51 -1.80 -46.16
C ALA A 281 -1.72 -1.30 -44.93
N PRO A 282 -1.33 -0.02 -44.79
CA PRO A 282 -0.73 0.49 -43.54
C PRO A 282 -1.67 0.44 -42.34
N GLU A 283 -2.97 0.72 -42.52
CA GLU A 283 -3.98 0.67 -41.46
C GLU A 283 -4.09 -0.72 -40.82
N PHE A 284 -3.78 -1.78 -41.56
CA PHE A 284 -3.81 -3.15 -41.06
C PHE A 284 -2.87 -3.36 -39.88
N PHE A 285 -1.77 -2.62 -39.83
CA PHE A 285 -0.75 -2.76 -38.79
C PHE A 285 -0.85 -1.76 -37.65
N ILE A 286 -1.61 -0.66 -37.79
CA ILE A 286 -1.73 0.38 -36.74
C ILE A 286 -2.22 -0.18 -35.41
N PRO A 287 -3.28 -1.03 -35.33
CA PRO A 287 -3.73 -1.60 -34.05
C PRO A 287 -2.64 -2.42 -33.37
N MET A 288 -1.89 -3.23 -34.12
CA MET A 288 -0.81 -4.07 -33.60
C MET A 288 0.39 -3.24 -33.14
N ARG A 289 0.75 -2.20 -33.87
CA ARG A 289 1.82 -1.27 -33.49
C ARG A 289 1.50 -0.58 -32.17
N THR A 290 0.26 -0.10 -32.00
CA THR A 290 -0.21 0.52 -30.77
C THR A 290 -0.19 -0.48 -29.61
N LEU A 291 -0.68 -1.71 -29.82
CA LEU A 291 -0.62 -2.77 -28.82
C LEU A 291 0.81 -3.03 -28.34
N THR A 292 1.77 -3.05 -29.26
CA THR A 292 3.18 -3.28 -28.96
C THR A 292 3.80 -2.15 -28.15
N SER A 293 3.49 -0.89 -28.49
CA SER A 293 3.99 0.25 -27.72
C SER A 293 3.46 0.24 -26.28
N LEU A 294 2.21 -0.17 -26.09
CA LEU A 294 1.59 -0.32 -24.77
C LEU A 294 2.12 -1.54 -23.99
N PHE A 295 2.57 -2.58 -24.69
CA PHE A 295 3.00 -3.84 -24.08
C PHE A 295 4.12 -3.64 -23.05
N HIS A 296 5.16 -2.88 -23.38
CA HIS A 296 6.30 -2.70 -22.48
C HIS A 296 5.91 -1.97 -21.19
N VAL A 297 5.02 -0.99 -21.30
CA VAL A 297 4.51 -0.25 -20.14
C VAL A 297 3.51 -1.11 -19.34
N ALA A 298 2.66 -1.87 -20.02
CA ALA A 298 1.69 -2.74 -19.39
C ALA A 298 2.34 -3.88 -18.57
N MET A 299 3.56 -4.31 -18.94
CA MET A 299 4.30 -5.32 -18.18
C MET A 299 4.68 -4.86 -16.77
N THR A 300 4.89 -3.56 -16.55
CA THR A 300 5.08 -3.02 -15.19
C THR A 300 3.80 -3.16 -14.37
N GLY A 301 2.65 -2.88 -14.98
CA GLY A 301 1.35 -3.09 -14.37
C GLY A 301 1.06 -4.55 -14.01
N VAL A 302 1.52 -5.52 -14.80
CA VAL A 302 1.38 -6.95 -14.46
C VAL A 302 2.17 -7.29 -13.18
N SER A 303 3.41 -6.79 -13.06
CA SER A 303 4.21 -7.00 -11.84
C SER A 303 3.59 -6.31 -10.62
N ALA A 304 3.06 -5.10 -10.80
CA ALA A 304 2.33 -4.39 -9.76
C ALA A 304 1.07 -5.15 -9.31
N ALA A 305 0.35 -5.75 -10.27
CA ALA A 305 -0.81 -6.59 -9.99
C ALA A 305 -0.43 -7.85 -9.17
N GLU A 306 0.69 -8.50 -9.51
CA GLU A 306 1.19 -9.66 -8.75
C GLU A 306 1.48 -9.29 -7.30
N ASN A 307 2.08 -8.13 -7.03
CA ASN A 307 2.32 -7.64 -5.67
C ASN A 307 1.01 -7.36 -4.92
N ILE A 308 0.05 -6.68 -5.54
CA ILE A 308 -1.26 -6.40 -4.94
C ILE A 308 -2.01 -7.70 -4.63
N ILE A 309 -2.02 -8.65 -5.57
CA ILE A 309 -2.68 -9.96 -5.39
C ILE A 309 -2.01 -10.73 -4.25
N SER A 310 -0.68 -10.78 -4.19
CA SER A 310 0.07 -11.41 -3.11
C SER A 310 -0.29 -10.82 -1.74
N PHE A 311 -0.47 -9.50 -1.67
CA PHE A 311 -0.94 -8.84 -0.45
C PHE A 311 -2.39 -9.22 -0.09
N ILE A 312 -3.31 -9.20 -1.07
CA ILE A 312 -4.72 -9.54 -0.84
C ILE A 312 -4.87 -11.03 -0.44
N ASP A 313 -4.10 -11.92 -1.05
CA ASP A 313 -4.11 -13.36 -0.78
C ASP A 313 -3.33 -13.73 0.50
N SER A 314 -2.66 -12.77 1.16
CA SER A 314 -1.97 -13.03 2.42
C SER A 314 -2.95 -13.57 3.47
N PRO A 315 -2.53 -14.55 4.30
CA PRO A 315 -3.44 -15.20 5.24
C PRO A 315 -4.02 -14.17 6.21
N GLU A 316 -5.34 -14.08 6.25
CA GLU A 316 -6.04 -13.33 7.28
C GLU A 316 -5.88 -14.08 8.60
N ARG A 317 -5.53 -13.36 9.64
CA ARG A 317 -5.55 -13.92 10.98
C ARG A 317 -7.01 -13.95 11.46
N ASN A 318 -7.74 -14.95 10.99
CA ASN A 318 -9.08 -15.20 11.49
C ASN A 318 -8.99 -15.61 12.96
N SER A 319 -9.19 -14.66 13.85
CA SER A 319 -9.68 -15.00 15.17
C SER A 319 -11.16 -15.32 15.02
N ILE A 320 -11.46 -16.54 14.65
CA ILE A 320 -12.85 -17.07 14.61
C ILE A 320 -13.26 -17.36 16.08
N GLY A 321 -13.08 -16.39 16.94
CA GLY A 321 -13.65 -16.48 18.27
C GLY A 321 -15.07 -15.94 18.22
N ASP A 322 -16.01 -16.68 18.69
CA ASP A 322 -17.43 -16.33 18.84
C ASP A 322 -17.81 -16.06 20.31
N LYS A 323 -16.87 -16.22 21.23
CA LYS A 323 -17.08 -15.94 22.65
C LYS A 323 -16.89 -14.46 22.95
N GLU A 324 -17.71 -13.96 23.84
CA GLU A 324 -17.63 -12.59 24.37
C GLU A 324 -16.74 -12.52 25.61
N PHE A 325 -16.21 -11.35 25.88
CA PHE A 325 -15.54 -11.00 27.13
C PHE A 325 -16.57 -11.02 28.26
N LYS A 326 -16.48 -12.00 29.21
CA LYS A 326 -17.41 -12.13 30.34
C LYS A 326 -16.66 -11.97 31.65
N ASN A 327 -17.27 -11.21 32.59
CA ASN A 327 -16.87 -11.03 34.00
C ASN A 327 -15.48 -10.46 34.30
N GLU A 328 -14.50 -10.54 33.45
CA GLU A 328 -13.17 -9.86 33.46
C GLU A 328 -12.46 -9.87 34.84
N ARG A 329 -12.51 -10.98 35.53
CA ARG A 329 -11.92 -11.09 36.86
C ARG A 329 -10.42 -11.34 36.82
N GLU A 330 -9.97 -12.11 35.83
CA GLU A 330 -8.60 -12.56 35.76
C GLU A 330 -8.12 -12.62 34.27
N PHE A 331 -6.98 -12.03 34.04
CA PHE A 331 -6.24 -12.17 32.77
C PHE A 331 -4.99 -12.98 33.05
N LYS A 332 -4.89 -14.21 32.52
CA LYS A 332 -3.89 -15.19 32.89
C LYS A 332 -3.02 -15.60 31.71
N VAL A 333 -1.74 -15.70 31.96
CA VAL A 333 -0.73 -16.22 31.02
C VAL A 333 -0.18 -17.51 31.61
N SER A 334 -0.18 -18.59 30.83
CA SER A 334 0.27 -19.91 31.22
C SER A 334 1.23 -20.48 30.18
N ASN A 335 2.48 -20.73 30.61
CA ASN A 335 3.55 -21.32 29.77
C ASN A 335 3.78 -20.62 28.43
N LEU A 336 3.54 -19.31 28.37
CA LEU A 336 3.70 -18.53 27.15
C LEU A 336 5.15 -18.55 26.68
N SER A 337 5.33 -19.00 25.45
CA SER A 337 6.62 -19.01 24.75
C SER A 337 6.49 -18.38 23.37
N PHE A 338 7.37 -17.44 23.04
CA PHE A 338 7.31 -16.74 21.78
C PHE A 338 8.68 -16.62 21.12
N ALA A 339 8.74 -16.93 19.80
CA ALA A 339 9.89 -16.70 18.95
C ALA A 339 9.49 -15.86 17.73
N TYR A 340 10.36 -14.94 17.33
CA TYR A 340 10.21 -14.19 16.08
C TYR A 340 10.45 -15.07 14.86
N PRO A 341 10.02 -14.66 13.65
CA PRO A 341 10.22 -15.43 12.41
C PRO A 341 11.69 -15.67 12.05
N ASP A 342 12.61 -14.86 12.56
CA ASP A 342 14.07 -15.02 12.41
C ASP A 342 14.67 -16.10 13.32
N GLY A 343 13.83 -16.76 14.14
CA GLY A 343 14.23 -17.78 15.11
C GLY A 343 14.66 -17.24 16.49
N THR A 344 14.65 -15.92 16.69
CA THR A 344 14.99 -15.32 18.00
C THR A 344 13.91 -15.59 19.03
N GLN A 345 14.20 -16.44 20.01
CA GLN A 345 13.29 -16.75 21.11
C GLN A 345 13.30 -15.63 22.17
N SER A 346 12.19 -14.88 22.27
CA SER A 346 12.06 -13.72 23.14
C SER A 346 11.39 -14.04 24.48
N LEU A 347 10.40 -14.94 24.51
CA LEU A 347 9.71 -15.36 25.72
C LEU A 347 9.83 -16.88 25.91
N LYS A 348 9.96 -17.32 27.19
CA LYS A 348 10.20 -18.71 27.57
C LYS A 348 9.43 -19.05 28.83
N ASP A 349 8.42 -19.90 28.72
CA ASP A 349 7.64 -20.45 29.86
C ASP A 349 7.13 -19.37 30.83
N ILE A 350 6.57 -18.27 30.27
CA ILE A 350 6.04 -17.17 31.08
C ILE A 350 4.74 -17.58 31.75
N ASN A 351 4.68 -17.39 33.05
CA ASN A 351 3.48 -17.59 33.86
C ASN A 351 3.19 -16.32 34.68
N MET A 352 2.04 -15.68 34.40
CA MET A 352 1.62 -14.44 35.04
C MET A 352 0.10 -14.42 35.23
N THR A 353 -0.36 -13.72 36.27
CA THR A 353 -1.78 -13.52 36.55
C THR A 353 -2.02 -12.05 36.84
N PHE A 354 -2.96 -11.46 36.13
CA PHE A 354 -3.37 -10.07 36.30
C PHE A 354 -4.82 -10.03 36.78
N LYS A 355 -5.06 -9.51 37.98
CA LYS A 355 -6.39 -9.50 38.63
C LYS A 355 -7.03 -8.13 38.49
N LYS A 356 -8.35 -8.10 38.33
CA LYS A 356 -9.15 -6.88 38.34
C LYS A 356 -9.03 -6.21 39.72
N GLY A 357 -8.87 -4.91 39.71
CA GLY A 357 -8.69 -4.14 40.93
C GLY A 357 -7.26 -4.09 41.47
N ASN A 358 -6.29 -4.64 40.68
CA ASN A 358 -4.88 -4.65 41.05
C ASN A 358 -4.01 -3.95 40.02
N LEU A 359 -2.98 -3.25 40.50
CA LEU A 359 -1.87 -2.77 39.70
C LEU A 359 -0.79 -3.84 39.65
N THR A 360 -0.55 -4.41 38.49
CA THR A 360 0.55 -5.37 38.26
C THR A 360 1.66 -4.71 37.45
N ALA A 361 2.86 -4.67 38.02
CA ALA A 361 4.03 -4.13 37.35
C ALA A 361 4.89 -5.25 36.71
N VAL A 362 5.48 -4.98 35.56
CA VAL A 362 6.47 -5.85 34.92
C VAL A 362 7.77 -5.07 34.71
N VAL A 363 8.87 -5.58 35.27
CA VAL A 363 10.18 -4.93 35.24
C VAL A 363 11.27 -5.89 34.80
N GLY A 364 12.43 -5.37 34.47
CA GLY A 364 13.60 -6.15 34.04
C GLY A 364 14.54 -5.32 33.19
N HIS A 365 15.73 -5.85 32.95
CA HIS A 365 16.72 -5.18 32.09
C HIS A 365 16.21 -4.92 30.65
N SER A 366 16.83 -3.97 29.96
CA SER A 366 16.54 -3.75 28.54
C SER A 366 16.83 -5.03 27.75
N GLY A 367 15.95 -5.38 26.81
CA GLY A 367 16.09 -6.60 26.00
C GLY A 367 15.66 -7.91 26.68
N CYS A 368 15.12 -7.90 27.90
CA CYS A 368 14.67 -9.13 28.58
C CYS A 368 13.32 -9.69 28.08
N GLY A 369 12.64 -9.02 27.13
CA GLY A 369 11.38 -9.50 26.52
C GLY A 369 10.12 -8.76 26.93
N LYS A 370 10.18 -7.66 27.72
CA LYS A 370 8.98 -6.89 28.17
C LYS A 370 8.12 -6.39 27.02
N SER A 371 8.71 -5.72 26.04
CA SER A 371 7.96 -5.17 24.90
C SER A 371 7.34 -6.29 24.05
N THR A 372 8.02 -7.44 23.92
CA THR A 372 7.44 -8.63 23.27
C THR A 372 6.25 -9.18 24.05
N LEU A 373 6.35 -9.26 25.39
CA LEU A 373 5.24 -9.68 26.23
C LEU A 373 4.04 -8.77 26.05
N VAL A 374 4.25 -7.45 26.11
CA VAL A 374 3.19 -6.45 25.89
C VAL A 374 2.52 -6.61 24.54
N SER A 375 3.31 -6.76 23.48
CA SER A 375 2.77 -6.92 22.13
C SER A 375 1.98 -8.23 21.97
N VAL A 376 2.36 -9.28 22.68
CA VAL A 376 1.58 -10.54 22.73
C VAL A 376 0.30 -10.34 23.52
N LEU A 377 0.35 -9.70 24.69
CA LEU A 377 -0.84 -9.44 25.54
C LEU A 377 -1.84 -8.51 24.85
N ALA A 378 -1.36 -7.51 24.11
CA ALA A 378 -2.19 -6.58 23.33
C ALA A 378 -2.73 -7.21 22.02
N GLY A 379 -2.33 -8.44 21.67
CA GLY A 379 -2.74 -9.10 20.44
C GLY A 379 -2.05 -8.59 19.16
N GLU A 380 -1.00 -7.79 19.29
CA GLU A 380 -0.15 -7.37 18.16
C GLU A 380 0.70 -8.54 17.65
N LEU A 381 1.19 -9.38 18.56
CA LEU A 381 1.89 -10.63 18.30
C LEU A 381 0.98 -11.82 18.66
N ARG A 382 0.96 -12.85 17.81
CA ARG A 382 0.11 -14.02 18.08
C ARG A 382 0.85 -15.00 18.99
N SER A 383 0.24 -15.35 20.14
CA SER A 383 0.61 -16.48 20.97
C SER A 383 0.13 -17.80 20.35
N ASN A 384 0.58 -18.93 20.89
CA ASN A 384 -0.07 -20.22 20.60
C ASN A 384 -1.41 -20.32 21.36
N GLU A 385 -2.23 -21.28 20.96
CA GLU A 385 -3.47 -21.60 21.68
C GLU A 385 -3.16 -22.11 23.07
N ASN A 386 -4.05 -21.83 24.01
CA ASN A 386 -3.95 -22.23 25.43
C ASN A 386 -2.77 -21.62 26.21
N GLU A 387 -2.28 -20.46 25.78
CA GLU A 387 -1.23 -19.72 26.50
C GLU A 387 -1.77 -18.47 27.22
N ILE A 388 -2.87 -17.87 26.73
CA ILE A 388 -3.46 -16.64 27.31
C ILE A 388 -4.96 -16.83 27.50
N PHE A 389 -5.41 -16.56 28.69
CA PHE A 389 -6.81 -16.75 29.10
C PHE A 389 -7.40 -15.48 29.71
N VAL A 390 -8.67 -15.25 29.41
CA VAL A 390 -9.53 -14.28 30.14
C VAL A 390 -10.64 -15.09 30.80
N ASP A 391 -10.69 -15.11 32.13
CA ASP A 391 -11.64 -15.91 32.91
C ASP A 391 -11.79 -17.36 32.38
N ASP A 392 -10.70 -18.09 32.26
CA ASP A 392 -10.61 -19.46 31.73
C ASP A 392 -10.98 -19.64 30.22
N VAL A 393 -11.26 -18.58 29.51
CA VAL A 393 -11.48 -18.62 28.06
C VAL A 393 -10.19 -18.24 27.34
N ASP A 394 -9.70 -19.12 26.46
CA ASP A 394 -8.56 -18.80 25.60
C ASP A 394 -8.85 -17.55 24.77
N ILE A 395 -7.90 -16.61 24.76
CA ILE A 395 -8.01 -15.35 24.03
C ILE A 395 -8.26 -15.55 22.52
N HIS A 396 -7.83 -16.68 21.96
CA HIS A 396 -8.09 -17.00 20.55
C HIS A 396 -9.54 -17.31 20.25
N ASN A 397 -10.30 -17.74 21.26
CA ASN A 397 -11.74 -18.03 21.15
C ASN A 397 -12.62 -16.80 21.38
N ILE A 398 -12.05 -15.65 21.75
CA ILE A 398 -12.79 -14.40 21.97
C ILE A 398 -12.89 -13.63 20.64
N ASN A 399 -14.05 -13.01 20.40
CA ASN A 399 -14.27 -12.18 19.23
C ASN A 399 -13.26 -11.01 19.15
N LEU A 400 -12.78 -10.69 17.93
CA LEU A 400 -11.80 -9.63 17.72
C LEU A 400 -12.30 -8.25 18.17
N GLU A 401 -13.57 -7.93 17.89
CA GLU A 401 -14.18 -6.65 18.30
C GLU A 401 -14.16 -6.50 19.82
N ASP A 402 -14.48 -7.58 20.56
CA ASP A 402 -14.44 -7.59 22.00
C ASP A 402 -13.01 -7.49 22.55
N LYS A 403 -12.03 -8.13 21.92
CA LYS A 403 -10.61 -7.96 22.32
C LYS A 403 -10.18 -6.50 22.20
N VAL A 404 -10.43 -5.88 21.04
CA VAL A 404 -10.07 -4.48 20.78
C VAL A 404 -10.78 -3.55 21.74
N LYS A 405 -12.08 -3.81 22.06
CA LYS A 405 -12.85 -3.02 22.99
C LYS A 405 -12.36 -3.13 24.44
N ASN A 406 -11.84 -4.27 24.84
CA ASN A 406 -11.53 -4.56 26.23
C ASN A 406 -10.04 -4.51 26.58
N ILE A 407 -9.12 -4.60 25.62
CA ILE A 407 -7.68 -4.53 25.87
C ILE A 407 -7.11 -3.29 25.19
N LEU A 408 -6.64 -2.34 25.97
CA LEU A 408 -6.08 -1.08 25.49
C LEU A 408 -4.61 -0.95 25.88
N LYS A 409 -3.72 -0.79 24.88
CA LYS A 409 -2.30 -0.50 25.08
C LYS A 409 -2.05 1.00 24.92
N ILE A 410 -1.28 1.57 25.87
CA ILE A 410 -0.85 2.97 25.87
C ILE A 410 0.67 2.98 25.93
N THR A 411 1.30 3.55 24.91
CA THR A 411 2.76 3.66 24.77
C THR A 411 3.21 5.10 24.98
N HIS A 412 4.52 5.30 25.20
CA HIS A 412 5.11 6.64 25.33
C HIS A 412 5.00 7.48 24.04
N ASP A 413 4.87 6.86 22.87
CA ASP A 413 4.76 7.47 21.55
C ASP A 413 3.32 7.38 20.99
N SER A 414 2.31 7.43 21.85
CA SER A 414 0.91 7.37 21.44
C SER A 414 0.57 8.44 20.41
N HIS A 415 0.05 8.01 19.24
CA HIS A 415 -0.18 8.89 18.10
C HIS A 415 -1.28 9.92 18.35
N ILE A 416 -0.97 11.19 18.12
CA ILE A 416 -1.92 12.31 18.10
C ILE A 416 -2.21 12.66 16.63
N PHE A 417 -3.48 12.61 16.27
CA PHE A 417 -3.92 12.93 14.91
C PHE A 417 -4.01 14.44 14.70
N SER A 418 -3.73 14.89 13.49
CA SER A 418 -4.00 16.27 13.09
C SER A 418 -5.52 16.52 13.09
N GLY A 419 -5.95 17.61 13.71
CA GLY A 419 -7.35 17.95 13.91
C GLY A 419 -7.54 18.71 15.21
N THR A 420 -8.75 18.77 15.75
CA THR A 420 -9.04 19.41 17.02
C THR A 420 -8.81 18.46 18.21
N VAL A 421 -8.76 19.00 19.42
CA VAL A 421 -8.81 18.20 20.67
C VAL A 421 -10.08 17.35 20.66
N ARG A 422 -11.21 17.92 20.27
CA ARG A 422 -12.49 17.23 20.10
C ARG A 422 -12.35 15.99 19.19
N ASP A 423 -11.78 16.17 18.00
CA ASP A 423 -11.60 15.08 17.02
C ASP A 423 -10.77 13.93 17.60
N ASN A 424 -9.70 14.26 18.32
CA ASN A 424 -8.87 13.26 18.98
C ASN A 424 -9.58 12.50 20.11
N LEU A 425 -10.40 13.18 20.89
CA LEU A 425 -11.14 12.54 21.99
C LEU A 425 -12.35 11.74 21.49
N SER A 426 -13.04 12.20 20.46
CA SER A 426 -14.19 11.51 19.84
C SER A 426 -13.82 10.16 19.21
N MET A 427 -12.54 9.90 18.96
CA MET A 427 -12.07 8.56 18.53
C MET A 427 -12.35 7.47 19.57
N ALA A 428 -12.46 7.83 20.83
CA ALA A 428 -12.82 6.87 21.88
C ALA A 428 -14.30 6.44 21.81
N ASN A 429 -15.18 7.41 21.53
CA ASN A 429 -16.61 7.19 21.32
C ASN A 429 -17.18 8.42 20.60
N GLU A 430 -17.89 8.22 19.49
CA GLU A 430 -18.48 9.30 18.66
C GLU A 430 -19.61 10.05 19.37
N ASN A 431 -20.25 9.45 20.37
CA ASN A 431 -21.42 10.01 21.09
C ASN A 431 -21.06 10.68 22.43
N LEU A 432 -19.82 11.12 22.62
CA LEU A 432 -19.41 11.80 23.85
C LEU A 432 -19.94 13.24 23.89
N SER A 433 -20.46 13.63 25.07
CA SER A 433 -20.83 15.03 25.29
C SER A 433 -19.60 15.90 25.57
N ASP A 434 -19.71 17.19 25.29
CA ASP A 434 -18.65 18.17 25.58
C ASP A 434 -18.29 18.19 27.06
N GLU A 435 -19.29 18.05 27.94
CA GLU A 435 -19.10 18.02 29.39
C GLU A 435 -18.22 16.85 29.80
N THR A 436 -18.45 15.66 29.24
CA THR A 436 -17.65 14.45 29.53
C THR A 436 -16.22 14.63 29.05
N MET A 437 -16.01 15.19 27.87
CA MET A 437 -14.66 15.47 27.34
C MET A 437 -13.92 16.48 28.23
N ILE A 438 -14.60 17.55 28.67
CA ILE A 438 -14.03 18.58 29.53
C ILE A 438 -13.69 17.99 30.94
N GLU A 439 -14.54 17.12 31.47
CA GLU A 439 -14.29 16.46 32.77
C GLU A 439 -13.02 15.61 32.73
N VAL A 440 -12.87 14.81 31.67
CA VAL A 440 -11.67 13.99 31.50
C VAL A 440 -10.43 14.87 31.25
N LEU A 441 -10.54 15.97 30.48
CA LEU A 441 -9.43 16.93 30.35
C LEU A 441 -9.03 17.58 31.66
N LYS A 442 -9.99 17.84 32.56
CA LYS A 442 -9.69 18.29 33.95
C LYS A 442 -8.97 17.22 34.75
N THR A 443 -9.40 15.96 34.63
CA THR A 443 -8.77 14.81 35.31
C THR A 443 -7.31 14.67 34.89
N VAL A 444 -6.98 14.82 33.62
CA VAL A 444 -5.58 14.77 33.13
C VAL A 444 -4.86 16.12 33.22
N LYS A 445 -5.45 17.13 33.86
CA LYS A 445 -4.93 18.50 34.06
C LYS A 445 -4.49 19.18 32.73
N LEU A 446 -5.29 19.05 31.67
CA LEU A 446 -5.09 19.73 30.38
C LEU A 446 -6.14 20.80 30.11
N TRP A 447 -7.28 20.81 30.82
CA TRP A 447 -8.35 21.78 30.54
C TRP A 447 -7.91 23.22 30.70
N ASP A 448 -7.11 23.53 31.69
CA ASP A 448 -6.62 24.91 31.96
C ASP A 448 -5.74 25.44 30.80
N ILE A 449 -5.10 24.56 30.05
CA ILE A 449 -4.29 24.90 28.88
C ILE A 449 -5.21 25.14 27.69
N PHE A 450 -6.10 24.20 27.39
CA PHE A 450 -6.97 24.29 26.23
C PHE A 450 -8.07 25.35 26.36
N SER A 451 -8.59 25.59 27.57
CA SER A 451 -9.58 26.64 27.83
C SER A 451 -9.07 28.05 27.56
N LYS A 452 -7.76 28.29 27.74
CA LYS A 452 -7.10 29.57 27.38
C LYS A 452 -6.88 29.74 25.89
N ALA A 453 -6.98 28.66 25.09
CA ALA A 453 -6.94 28.68 23.64
C ALA A 453 -8.38 28.67 23.07
N LYS A 454 -8.76 27.63 22.35
CA LYS A 454 -10.10 27.44 21.77
C LYS A 454 -10.91 26.31 22.43
N GLY A 455 -10.56 25.90 23.63
CA GLY A 455 -11.21 24.78 24.31
C GLY A 455 -11.05 23.47 23.55
N LEU A 456 -12.15 22.75 23.36
CA LEU A 456 -12.18 21.49 22.59
C LEU A 456 -11.84 21.69 21.10
N ASP A 457 -12.01 22.89 20.55
CA ASP A 457 -11.74 23.21 19.16
C ASP A 457 -10.30 23.72 18.94
N THR A 458 -9.43 23.58 19.96
CA THR A 458 -7.99 23.84 19.82
C THR A 458 -7.39 22.83 18.83
N VAL A 459 -6.68 23.36 17.80
CA VAL A 459 -6.07 22.54 16.74
C VAL A 459 -4.78 21.89 17.23
N LEU A 460 -4.67 20.59 17.02
CA LEU A 460 -3.48 19.79 17.24
C LEU A 460 -2.81 19.46 15.91
N GLU A 461 -1.49 19.61 15.85
CA GLU A 461 -0.71 19.21 14.68
C GLU A 461 -0.48 17.69 14.68
N SER A 462 -0.15 17.16 13.51
CA SER A 462 0.21 15.73 13.37
C SER A 462 1.32 15.35 14.36
N GLN A 463 1.14 14.24 15.06
CA GLN A 463 2.01 13.76 16.13
C GLN A 463 2.10 14.70 17.35
N GLY A 464 1.17 15.65 17.48
CA GLY A 464 1.17 16.58 18.62
C GLY A 464 2.38 17.53 18.66
N LYS A 465 2.94 17.92 17.51
CA LYS A 465 4.17 18.75 17.42
C LYS A 465 4.04 20.11 18.12
N ASN A 466 2.83 20.61 18.29
CA ASN A 466 2.53 21.84 19.03
C ASN A 466 2.22 21.62 20.50
N LEU A 467 2.43 20.41 21.02
CA LEU A 467 2.29 20.04 22.44
C LEU A 467 3.66 19.66 23.02
N SER A 468 3.84 19.84 24.34
CA SER A 468 4.96 19.18 25.01
C SER A 468 4.75 17.65 25.05
N GLY A 469 5.83 16.87 25.23
CA GLY A 469 5.74 15.41 25.34
C GLY A 469 4.75 14.96 26.42
N GLY A 470 4.78 15.59 27.59
CA GLY A 470 3.84 15.30 28.69
C GLY A 470 2.39 15.72 28.36
N GLN A 471 2.18 16.80 27.60
CA GLN A 471 0.84 17.19 27.16
C GLN A 471 0.28 16.21 26.12
N ALA A 472 1.08 15.80 25.14
CA ALA A 472 0.68 14.82 24.13
C ALA A 472 0.30 13.47 24.79
N GLN A 473 1.12 13.02 25.75
CA GLN A 473 0.86 11.79 26.50
C GLN A 473 -0.43 11.87 27.35
N ARG A 474 -0.71 13.04 27.95
CA ARG A 474 -1.95 13.25 28.70
C ARG A 474 -3.19 13.35 27.81
N VAL A 475 -3.07 13.85 26.56
CA VAL A 475 -4.17 13.76 25.55
C VAL A 475 -4.44 12.30 25.18
N ALA A 476 -3.41 11.50 24.96
CA ALA A 476 -3.56 10.07 24.70
C ALA A 476 -4.21 9.33 25.87
N LEU A 477 -3.81 9.67 27.10
CA LEU A 477 -4.43 9.14 28.32
C LEU A 477 -5.89 9.56 28.46
N ALA A 478 -6.24 10.82 28.16
CA ALA A 478 -7.63 11.28 28.15
C ALA A 478 -8.50 10.47 27.19
N ARG A 479 -8.00 10.23 25.98
CA ARG A 479 -8.66 9.35 25.01
C ARG A 479 -8.83 7.93 25.54
N ALA A 480 -7.81 7.38 26.20
CA ALA A 480 -7.86 6.04 26.79
C ALA A 480 -8.90 5.94 27.92
N LEU A 481 -9.02 6.98 28.77
CA LEU A 481 -10.03 7.04 29.84
C LEU A 481 -11.45 7.09 29.28
N LEU A 482 -11.67 7.85 28.20
CA LEU A 482 -12.97 7.93 27.51
C LEU A 482 -13.37 6.63 26.82
N TYR A 483 -12.38 5.83 26.40
CA TYR A 483 -12.60 4.53 25.78
C TYR A 483 -13.12 3.48 26.76
N ASP A 484 -12.76 3.60 28.03
CA ASP A 484 -13.20 2.79 29.17
C ASP A 484 -12.99 1.27 29.02
N ALA A 485 -11.80 0.86 28.55
CA ALA A 485 -11.43 -0.55 28.43
C ALA A 485 -11.44 -1.29 29.78
N SER A 486 -11.50 -2.62 29.74
CA SER A 486 -11.44 -3.48 30.94
C SER A 486 -10.02 -3.75 31.42
N ILE A 487 -9.08 -3.86 30.46
CA ILE A 487 -7.66 -4.14 30.69
C ILE A 487 -6.83 -3.02 30.06
N TYR A 488 -6.02 -2.37 30.86
CA TYR A 488 -5.09 -1.33 30.43
C TYR A 488 -3.66 -1.83 30.52
N ILE A 489 -2.90 -1.70 29.43
CA ILE A 489 -1.47 -2.02 29.34
C ILE A 489 -0.71 -0.73 29.10
N PHE A 490 -0.01 -0.23 30.12
CA PHE A 490 0.86 0.93 30.00
C PHE A 490 2.29 0.47 29.72
N ASP A 491 2.78 0.75 28.52
CA ASP A 491 4.12 0.38 28.06
C ASP A 491 5.02 1.63 28.04
N GLU A 492 5.79 1.78 29.13
CA GLU A 492 6.67 2.94 29.35
C GLU A 492 5.97 4.31 29.20
N ALA A 493 4.69 4.37 29.57
CA ALA A 493 3.83 5.54 29.34
C ALA A 493 4.29 6.83 30.04
N THR A 494 5.28 6.78 30.92
CA THR A 494 5.86 7.95 31.58
C THR A 494 7.30 8.23 31.21
N SER A 495 7.81 7.60 30.15
CA SER A 495 9.16 7.83 29.67
C SER A 495 9.27 9.15 28.90
N ASN A 496 10.39 9.86 29.08
CA ASN A 496 10.72 11.10 28.36
C ASN A 496 9.75 12.27 28.58
N ILE A 497 9.08 12.35 29.73
CA ILE A 497 8.20 13.45 30.11
C ILE A 497 8.71 14.14 31.40
N ASP A 498 8.21 15.34 31.65
CA ASP A 498 8.49 16.10 32.83
C ASP A 498 7.90 15.44 34.11
N ILE A 499 8.51 15.71 35.24
CA ILE A 499 8.15 15.08 36.56
C ILE A 499 6.70 15.37 36.92
N GLU A 500 6.19 16.58 36.67
CA GLU A 500 4.81 16.95 36.95
C GLU A 500 3.81 16.10 36.12
N SER A 501 4.07 15.94 34.82
CA SER A 501 3.25 15.09 33.95
C SER A 501 3.32 13.61 34.39
N GLU A 502 4.48 13.12 34.79
CA GLU A 502 4.65 11.75 35.28
C GLU A 502 3.79 11.51 36.51
N GLU A 503 3.84 12.42 37.52
CA GLU A 503 3.06 12.28 38.77
C GLU A 503 1.54 12.25 38.48
N ILE A 504 1.07 13.11 37.58
CA ILE A 504 -0.33 13.12 37.15
C ILE A 504 -0.74 11.78 36.56
N ILE A 505 0.07 11.25 35.63
CA ILE A 505 -0.21 9.98 34.92
C ILE A 505 -0.20 8.81 35.94
N LEU A 506 0.78 8.73 36.82
CA LEU A 506 0.87 7.69 37.85
C LEU A 506 -0.34 7.70 38.80
N ASN A 507 -0.79 8.88 39.24
CA ASN A 507 -1.98 9.00 40.08
C ASN A 507 -3.24 8.48 39.36
N ILE A 508 -3.35 8.72 38.06
CA ILE A 508 -4.45 8.20 37.23
C ILE A 508 -4.35 6.68 37.11
N ILE A 509 -3.15 6.13 36.82
CA ILE A 509 -2.89 4.69 36.75
C ILE A 509 -3.31 3.99 38.05
N HIS A 510 -2.91 4.51 39.20
CA HIS A 510 -3.31 3.99 40.51
C HIS A 510 -4.83 4.07 40.76
N SER A 511 -5.47 5.13 40.29
CA SER A 511 -6.93 5.27 40.39
C SER A 511 -7.67 4.26 39.49
N LEU A 512 -7.20 4.06 38.28
CA LEU A 512 -7.73 3.06 37.35
C LEU A 512 -7.58 1.63 37.90
N ALA A 513 -6.42 1.33 38.46
CA ALA A 513 -6.12 -0.01 39.01
C ALA A 513 -7.11 -0.47 40.05
N LYS A 514 -7.74 0.44 40.81
CA LYS A 514 -8.77 0.09 41.80
C LYS A 514 -10.06 -0.49 41.19
N LYS A 515 -10.31 -0.26 39.88
CA LYS A 515 -11.57 -0.66 39.23
C LYS A 515 -11.33 -1.57 38.01
N LYS A 516 -10.18 -1.50 37.41
CA LYS A 516 -9.81 -2.16 36.15
C LYS A 516 -8.61 -3.09 36.36
N THR A 517 -8.30 -3.93 35.38
CA THR A 517 -7.03 -4.66 35.34
C THR A 517 -5.97 -3.76 34.74
N VAL A 518 -4.89 -3.48 35.46
CA VAL A 518 -3.83 -2.59 35.00
C VAL A 518 -2.49 -3.31 35.01
N ILE A 519 -1.85 -3.35 33.84
CA ILE A 519 -0.50 -3.86 33.63
C ILE A 519 0.39 -2.67 33.33
N TYR A 520 1.44 -2.46 34.11
CA TYR A 520 2.33 -1.32 33.99
C TYR A 520 3.77 -1.76 33.77
N ILE A 521 4.32 -1.47 32.62
CA ILE A 521 5.73 -1.69 32.32
C ILE A 521 6.48 -0.39 32.55
N SER A 522 7.50 -0.43 33.39
CA SER A 522 8.32 0.74 33.69
C SER A 522 9.79 0.36 33.85
N HIS A 523 10.64 1.24 33.37
CA HIS A 523 12.07 1.24 33.71
C HIS A 523 12.37 2.00 34.99
N ARG A 524 11.41 2.77 35.53
CA ARG A 524 11.54 3.53 36.79
C ARG A 524 10.93 2.75 37.93
N LEU A 525 11.76 2.11 38.73
CA LEU A 525 11.35 1.26 39.84
C LEU A 525 10.65 2.01 40.98
N PRO A 526 10.98 3.28 41.35
CA PRO A 526 10.21 4.05 42.33
C PRO A 526 8.73 4.22 41.95
N ALA A 527 8.42 4.33 40.66
CA ALA A 527 7.05 4.49 40.14
C ALA A 527 6.14 3.26 40.41
N ILE A 528 6.74 2.08 40.59
CA ILE A 528 6.01 0.81 40.77
C ILE A 528 6.03 0.30 42.23
N LYS A 529 6.61 1.05 43.16
CA LYS A 529 6.76 0.64 44.55
C LYS A 529 5.43 0.25 45.21
N ASN A 530 4.35 0.91 44.80
CA ASN A 530 2.99 0.68 45.34
C ASN A 530 2.19 -0.32 44.49
N ALA A 531 2.81 -1.09 43.58
CA ALA A 531 2.12 -2.13 42.82
C ALA A 531 1.72 -3.30 43.72
N ASP A 532 0.54 -3.89 43.44
CA ASP A 532 0.02 -5.04 44.17
C ASP A 532 0.82 -6.31 43.90
N CYS A 533 1.37 -6.43 42.70
CA CYS A 533 2.27 -7.50 42.29
C CYS A 533 3.31 -6.94 41.31
N ILE A 534 4.55 -7.36 41.47
CA ILE A 534 5.67 -7.04 40.56
C ILE A 534 6.22 -8.35 40.03
N TYR A 535 6.28 -8.49 38.71
CA TYR A 535 6.99 -9.56 38.02
C TYR A 535 8.32 -9.05 37.49
N VAL A 536 9.40 -9.75 37.81
CA VAL A 536 10.76 -9.42 37.36
C VAL A 536 11.16 -10.38 36.27
N MET A 537 11.46 -9.83 35.10
CA MET A 537 11.87 -10.60 33.91
C MET A 537 13.38 -10.52 33.68
N ASP A 538 13.97 -11.65 33.34
CA ASP A 538 15.33 -11.74 32.81
C ASP A 538 15.39 -12.80 31.70
N LYS A 539 16.08 -12.49 30.61
CA LYS A 539 16.31 -13.39 29.45
C LYS A 539 15.08 -14.17 28.98
N GLY A 540 13.94 -13.48 28.93
CA GLY A 540 12.68 -14.03 28.46
C GLY A 540 11.91 -14.86 29.49
N ARG A 541 12.28 -14.89 30.75
CA ARG A 541 11.63 -15.63 31.84
C ARG A 541 11.21 -14.72 32.97
N VAL A 542 10.20 -15.12 33.73
CA VAL A 542 9.89 -14.54 35.05
C VAL A 542 10.78 -15.25 36.07
N ILE A 543 11.59 -14.47 36.78
CA ILE A 543 12.54 -15.01 37.75
C ILE A 543 12.12 -14.70 39.20
N GLU A 544 11.43 -13.57 39.42
CA GLU A 544 10.92 -13.18 40.73
C GLU A 544 9.50 -12.63 40.61
N SER A 545 8.67 -12.83 41.60
CA SER A 545 7.34 -12.22 41.72
C SER A 545 6.97 -11.96 43.17
N GLY A 546 6.24 -10.86 43.44
CA GLY A 546 5.79 -10.48 44.75
C GLY A 546 5.55 -8.99 44.93
N LYS A 547 5.33 -8.51 46.16
CA LYS A 547 5.26 -7.09 46.47
C LYS A 547 6.65 -6.49 46.61
N HIS A 548 6.74 -5.16 46.50
CA HIS A 548 8.01 -4.44 46.67
C HIS A 548 8.80 -4.87 47.91
N ASN A 549 8.17 -4.89 49.09
CA ASN A 549 8.83 -5.23 50.36
C ASN A 549 9.37 -6.67 50.35
N ASP A 550 8.62 -7.61 49.77
CA ASP A 550 9.02 -9.02 49.72
C ASP A 550 10.23 -9.21 48.82
N LEU A 551 10.20 -8.59 47.62
CA LEU A 551 11.30 -8.64 46.66
C LEU A 551 12.54 -7.89 47.13
N TYR A 552 12.35 -6.76 47.82
CA TYR A 552 13.46 -5.97 48.35
C TYR A 552 14.22 -6.74 49.48
N THR A 553 13.49 -7.51 50.30
CA THR A 553 14.08 -8.32 51.37
C THR A 553 14.84 -9.54 50.90
N LYS A 554 14.49 -10.09 49.73
CA LYS A 554 15.17 -11.25 49.13
C LYS A 554 16.60 -10.95 48.66
N LYS A 555 16.93 -9.68 48.39
CA LYS A 555 18.25 -9.21 47.91
C LYS A 555 18.69 -9.88 46.61
N GLU A 556 17.76 -10.23 45.72
CA GLU A 556 18.00 -10.82 44.40
C GLU A 556 18.04 -9.74 43.32
N LEU A 557 17.63 -10.05 42.06
CA LEU A 557 17.75 -9.13 40.92
C LEU A 557 16.96 -7.84 41.14
N TYR A 558 15.71 -7.93 41.67
CA TYR A 558 14.90 -6.75 41.94
C TYR A 558 15.60 -5.75 42.86
N TYR A 559 16.16 -6.25 43.98
CA TYR A 559 16.88 -5.43 44.93
C TYR A 559 18.08 -4.71 44.27
N ASN A 560 18.86 -5.45 43.49
CA ASN A 560 20.02 -4.89 42.83
C ASN A 560 19.64 -3.78 41.83
N MET A 561 18.60 -4.01 41.06
CA MET A 561 18.07 -3.01 40.13
C MET A 561 17.57 -1.76 40.85
N TYR A 562 16.78 -1.95 41.94
CA TYR A 562 16.20 -0.85 42.71
C TYR A 562 17.27 -0.02 43.39
N LYS A 563 18.23 -0.67 44.05
CA LYS A 563 19.34 0.01 44.73
C LYS A 563 20.22 0.79 43.78
N HIS A 564 20.54 0.22 42.65
CA HIS A 564 21.34 0.91 41.62
C HIS A 564 20.62 2.17 41.12
N GLN A 565 19.31 2.11 40.92
CA GLN A 565 18.53 3.27 40.47
C GLN A 565 18.42 4.33 41.58
N GLU A 566 18.21 3.94 42.83
CA GLU A 566 18.19 4.85 43.97
C GLU A 566 19.53 5.57 44.18
N GLU A 567 20.64 4.87 44.00
CA GLU A 567 22.00 5.46 44.04
C GLU A 567 22.21 6.50 42.93
N LEU A 568 21.74 6.21 41.72
CA LEU A 568 21.81 7.16 40.57
C LEU A 568 20.94 8.40 40.85
N GLU A 569 19.73 8.25 41.31
CA GLU A 569 18.84 9.37 41.64
C GLU A 569 19.41 10.25 42.76
N THR A 570 19.95 9.64 43.77
CA THR A 570 20.61 10.35 44.90
C THR A 570 21.84 11.12 44.41
N TYR A 571 22.63 10.54 43.50
CA TYR A 571 23.80 11.20 42.92
C TYR A 571 23.42 12.41 42.05
N LEU A 572 22.35 12.29 41.25
CA LEU A 572 21.85 13.38 40.41
C LEU A 572 21.28 14.54 41.26
N THR A 573 20.57 14.25 42.31
CA THR A 573 20.01 15.26 43.24
C THR A 573 21.12 16.05 43.93
N LYS A 574 22.14 15.36 44.47
CA LYS A 574 23.32 16.00 45.09
C LYS A 574 24.11 16.90 44.13
N ARG A 575 24.20 16.52 42.86
CA ARG A 575 24.92 17.30 41.83
C ARG A 575 24.12 18.51 41.34
N GLY A 576 22.75 18.43 41.36
CA GLY A 576 21.88 19.57 41.11
C GLY A 576 22.04 20.66 42.16
N GLU A 577 22.07 20.29 43.44
CA GLU A 577 22.24 21.21 44.55
C GLU A 577 23.65 21.88 44.60
N THR A 578 24.67 21.23 44.04
CA THR A 578 26.03 21.80 43.92
C THR A 578 26.22 22.75 42.77
N ASN A 579 25.39 22.72 41.74
CA ASN A 579 25.43 23.63 40.59
C ASN A 579 24.56 24.87 40.74
N GLU A 580 23.73 24.97 41.76
CA GLU A 580 22.92 26.16 42.11
C GLU A 580 23.56 27.04 43.18
N LYS A 581 24.76 26.73 43.63
CA LYS A 581 25.62 27.58 44.48
C LYS A 581 26.80 28.10 43.64
#